data_0e9e66cbda598342409e1c500b8800fa
#
_entry.id   0e9e66cbda598342409e1c500b8800fa
#
_cell.length_a   1.000
_cell.length_b   1.000
_cell.length_c   1.000
_cell.angle_alpha   90.00
_cell.angle_beta   90.00
_cell.angle_gamma   90.00
#
_symmetry.space_group_name_H-M   'P 1'
#
loop_
_entity.id
_entity.type
_entity.pdbx_description
1 polymer ?
#
loop_
_entity_poly.entity_id
_entity_poly.type
_entity_poly.pdbx_seq_one_letter_code
_entity_poly.pdbx_strand_id
1 'polypeptide(L)'
;AMSPERPDTRGTAENPETFFTHREACNKYYEAIPAIVEKHLAEISKITGREYHLFNYYGAPDAEHIIVLMGSATEAAREAIDFLTKQGNKVGMVAVHLYRPFSVEAIRKAIPDTVKRIAVLDRTKEPGADGEPLYLDVKAALYDDPRKPLIVGGRYGLGSSDTTPAKIISVFNNLDLNTPKDHFTVGIVDDVTFTSLPEVEEIPMGGDSLFEAKFFGLGSDGTVGANKNSVQIIGNNTNKYCQAYFSYDSKKSGGFTCSHLRFGDEPIHSAYQVNTPNFVACHVQAYLHMYDVTRGLRDGGTFLLNTIFDGDELVNFIPNKVKRYFAKHNITVYYINATKIGQEIGLGNRTNTILQSAFFRITKVIPTELAVEQMKKFIVKSYGKKGEDVVNKNYAAVDRGGEYKQLAVDPAWANLADDAVVEDDAPAFVKEIVRPMNAQAGDLLKVSDF
;
A
#
# COMPACT_ATOMS: atom_id res chain seq x y z
N ALA A 1 26.50 -13.54 31.26
CA ALA A 1 27.26 -14.65 30.66
C ALA A 1 27.25 -15.84 31.65
N MET A 2 27.05 -17.03 31.15
CA MET A 2 27.18 -18.26 31.93
C MET A 2 28.66 -18.52 32.22
N SER A 3 28.98 -18.87 33.45
CA SER A 3 30.33 -19.30 33.87
C SER A 3 30.24 -20.44 34.87
N PRO A 4 31.33 -21.21 35.06
CA PRO A 4 31.35 -22.25 36.06
C PRO A 4 31.04 -21.76 37.48
N GLU A 5 31.40 -20.51 37.79
CA GLU A 5 31.12 -19.86 39.08
C GLU A 5 29.66 -19.37 39.21
N ARG A 6 28.97 -19.25 38.08
CA ARG A 6 27.55 -18.84 37.99
C ARG A 6 26.81 -19.76 37.02
N PRO A 7 26.59 -21.02 37.40
CA PRO A 7 25.93 -21.99 36.57
C PRO A 7 24.46 -21.57 36.33
N ASP A 8 24.00 -21.70 35.09
CA ASP A 8 22.61 -21.50 34.70
C ASP A 8 22.18 -22.66 33.81
N THR A 9 21.05 -23.24 34.09
CA THR A 9 20.51 -24.39 33.37
C THR A 9 19.41 -23.92 32.43
N ARG A 10 19.63 -24.10 31.12
CA ARG A 10 18.67 -23.72 30.09
C ARG A 10 18.41 -24.88 29.12
N GLY A 11 17.14 -25.05 28.75
CA GLY A 11 16.75 -26.03 27.76
C GLY A 11 16.84 -27.48 28.20
N THR A 12 16.76 -27.76 29.51
CA THR A 12 16.68 -29.11 30.07
C THR A 12 15.22 -29.53 30.19
N ALA A 13 15.01 -30.87 30.24
CA ALA A 13 13.74 -31.44 30.64
C ALA A 13 13.51 -31.20 32.14
N GLU A 14 12.30 -30.83 32.50
CA GLU A 14 11.86 -30.65 33.86
C GLU A 14 10.76 -31.66 34.19
N ASN A 15 10.81 -32.22 35.41
CA ASN A 15 9.80 -33.14 35.87
C ASN A 15 8.54 -32.39 36.35
N PRO A 16 7.38 -33.08 36.44
CA PRO A 16 6.11 -32.46 36.81
C PRO A 16 6.14 -31.72 38.14
N GLU A 17 6.92 -32.20 39.12
CA GLU A 17 7.02 -31.61 40.45
C GLU A 17 7.71 -30.25 40.52
N THR A 18 8.51 -29.88 39.50
CA THR A 18 9.22 -28.59 39.43
C THR A 18 8.80 -27.68 38.29
N PHE A 19 8.31 -28.24 37.19
CA PHE A 19 7.97 -27.50 35.97
C PHE A 19 6.98 -26.37 36.22
N PHE A 20 5.87 -26.64 36.89
CA PHE A 20 4.86 -25.62 37.16
C PHE A 20 5.41 -24.49 38.04
N THR A 21 6.09 -24.81 39.14
CA THR A 21 6.73 -23.81 40.01
C THR A 21 7.73 -22.94 39.25
N HIS A 22 8.54 -23.55 38.40
CA HIS A 22 9.50 -22.82 37.58
C HIS A 22 8.79 -21.91 36.52
N ARG A 23 7.69 -22.37 35.90
CA ARG A 23 6.91 -21.54 35.00
C ARG A 23 6.32 -20.30 35.67
N GLU A 24 5.84 -20.42 36.92
CA GLU A 24 5.32 -19.29 37.70
C GLU A 24 6.43 -18.32 38.16
N ALA A 25 7.65 -18.77 38.33
CA ALA A 25 8.78 -17.93 38.75
C ALA A 25 9.12 -16.80 37.78
N CYS A 26 8.65 -16.86 36.50
CA CYS A 26 8.86 -15.82 35.52
C CYS A 26 7.88 -14.65 35.68
N ASN A 27 6.76 -14.78 36.39
CA ASN A 27 5.68 -13.79 36.45
C ASN A 27 6.17 -12.39 36.83
N LYS A 28 7.00 -12.29 37.88
CA LYS A 28 7.57 -11.00 38.32
C LYS A 28 8.35 -10.24 37.25
N TYR A 29 8.93 -10.95 36.28
CA TYR A 29 9.65 -10.31 35.18
C TYR A 29 8.68 -9.76 34.14
N TYR A 30 7.60 -10.51 33.80
CA TYR A 30 6.57 -10.03 32.88
C TYR A 30 5.79 -8.87 33.49
N GLU A 31 5.48 -8.89 34.78
CA GLU A 31 4.80 -7.79 35.48
C GLU A 31 5.60 -6.48 35.47
N ALA A 32 6.93 -6.56 35.47
CA ALA A 32 7.79 -5.37 35.37
C ALA A 32 7.91 -4.76 33.95
N ILE A 33 7.64 -5.54 32.89
CA ILE A 33 7.87 -5.11 31.50
C ILE A 33 7.08 -3.85 31.12
N PRO A 34 5.78 -3.69 31.43
CA PRO A 34 5.03 -2.51 31.02
C PRO A 34 5.67 -1.20 31.50
N ALA A 35 6.07 -1.12 32.76
CA ALA A 35 6.72 0.06 33.34
C ALA A 35 8.11 0.34 32.69
N ILE A 36 8.87 -0.73 32.40
CA ILE A 36 10.17 -0.59 31.73
C ILE A 36 9.98 -0.07 30.30
N VAL A 37 9.03 -0.63 29.56
CA VAL A 37 8.75 -0.21 28.17
C VAL A 37 8.23 1.23 28.15
N GLU A 38 7.31 1.61 29.03
CA GLU A 38 6.79 2.99 29.11
C GLU A 38 7.91 4.01 29.37
N LYS A 39 8.86 3.67 30.26
CA LYS A 39 10.04 4.50 30.49
C LYS A 39 10.85 4.73 29.21
N HIS A 40 11.13 3.67 28.45
CA HIS A 40 11.90 3.79 27.21
C HIS A 40 11.11 4.47 26.08
N LEU A 41 9.80 4.27 26.00
CA LEU A 41 8.94 5.01 25.08
C LEU A 41 8.97 6.51 25.38
N ALA A 42 8.97 6.91 26.65
CA ALA A 42 9.15 8.30 27.03
C ALA A 42 10.51 8.89 26.63
N GLU A 43 11.58 8.10 26.70
CA GLU A 43 12.92 8.50 26.22
C GLU A 43 12.92 8.66 24.68
N ILE A 44 12.33 7.73 23.95
CA ILE A 44 12.18 7.81 22.47
C ILE A 44 11.34 9.01 22.07
N SER A 45 10.27 9.29 22.81
CA SER A 45 9.40 10.45 22.56
C SER A 45 10.18 11.77 22.63
N LYS A 46 11.08 11.92 23.60
CA LYS A 46 11.96 13.09 23.71
C LYS A 46 12.93 13.22 22.52
N ILE A 47 13.46 12.11 22.01
CA ILE A 47 14.41 12.10 20.90
C ILE A 47 13.73 12.41 19.57
N THR A 48 12.52 11.85 19.35
CA THR A 48 11.81 11.92 18.07
C THR A 48 10.86 13.11 17.96
N GLY A 49 10.48 13.70 19.08
CA GLY A 49 9.41 14.71 19.16
C GLY A 49 8.01 14.14 18.93
N ARG A 50 7.86 12.80 18.95
CA ARG A 50 6.58 12.09 18.84
C ARG A 50 6.22 11.49 20.18
N GLU A 51 4.93 11.42 20.49
CA GLU A 51 4.44 10.83 21.74
C GLU A 51 4.19 9.32 21.55
N TYR A 52 4.85 8.50 22.38
CA TYR A 52 4.70 7.05 22.41
C TYR A 52 4.37 6.54 23.80
N HIS A 53 3.34 5.68 23.87
CA HIS A 53 2.89 4.95 25.05
C HIS A 53 2.65 3.47 24.72
N LEU A 54 2.35 2.64 25.71
CA LEU A 54 1.98 1.24 25.47
C LEU A 54 0.78 1.11 24.54
N PHE A 55 -0.15 2.07 24.63
CA PHE A 55 -1.32 2.25 23.79
C PHE A 55 -1.46 3.73 23.48
N ASN A 56 -1.47 4.11 22.21
CA ASN A 56 -1.70 5.50 21.80
C ASN A 56 -3.10 5.69 21.26
N TYR A 57 -3.81 6.65 21.81
CA TYR A 57 -5.06 7.11 21.23
C TYR A 57 -4.81 8.13 20.11
N TYR A 58 -5.59 8.06 19.05
CA TYR A 58 -5.63 9.03 17.96
C TYR A 58 -7.06 9.23 17.44
N GLY A 59 -7.51 10.45 17.25
CA GLY A 59 -8.81 10.80 16.69
C GLY A 59 -9.55 11.88 17.47
N ALA A 60 -10.88 11.93 17.32
CA ALA A 60 -11.72 12.89 18.01
C ALA A 60 -11.64 12.72 19.54
N PRO A 61 -11.48 13.79 20.33
CA PRO A 61 -11.38 13.69 21.79
C PRO A 61 -12.66 13.16 22.44
N ASP A 62 -13.79 13.30 21.76
CA ASP A 62 -15.12 12.85 22.18
C ASP A 62 -15.62 11.68 21.28
N ALA A 63 -14.71 10.83 20.81
CA ALA A 63 -15.04 9.71 19.96
C ALA A 63 -16.08 8.80 20.61
N GLU A 64 -17.07 8.39 19.83
CA GLU A 64 -18.08 7.41 20.22
C GLU A 64 -17.77 6.01 19.65
N HIS A 65 -17.09 5.97 18.50
CA HIS A 65 -16.66 4.75 17.83
C HIS A 65 -15.15 4.74 17.67
N ILE A 66 -14.51 3.67 18.08
CA ILE A 66 -13.06 3.50 17.89
C ILE A 66 -12.73 2.15 17.29
N ILE A 67 -11.54 2.08 16.70
CA ILE A 67 -10.90 0.82 16.33
C ILE A 67 -9.68 0.57 17.19
N VAL A 68 -9.37 -0.70 17.46
CA VAL A 68 -8.14 -1.11 18.15
C VAL A 68 -7.36 -1.99 17.19
N LEU A 69 -6.11 -1.63 16.92
CA LEU A 69 -5.27 -2.36 15.98
C LEU A 69 -3.78 -2.12 16.27
N MET A 70 -2.91 -2.82 15.55
CA MET A 70 -1.45 -2.69 15.70
C MET A 70 -0.72 -2.70 14.35
N GLY A 71 0.52 -2.24 14.36
CA GLY A 71 1.42 -2.28 13.20
C GLY A 71 1.09 -1.24 12.13
N SER A 72 1.49 -1.50 10.88
CA SER A 72 1.40 -0.52 9.78
C SER A 72 -0.03 -0.08 9.42
N ALA A 73 -1.03 -0.90 9.74
CA ALA A 73 -2.43 -0.53 9.49
C ALA A 73 -2.89 0.68 10.32
N THR A 74 -2.19 1.04 11.40
CA THR A 74 -2.47 2.26 12.18
C THR A 74 -2.27 3.53 11.35
N GLU A 75 -1.34 3.55 10.41
CA GLU A 75 -1.11 4.69 9.53
C GLU A 75 -2.26 4.86 8.50
N ALA A 76 -2.73 3.77 7.89
CA ALA A 76 -3.93 3.80 7.03
C ALA A 76 -5.19 4.20 7.82
N ALA A 77 -5.30 3.72 9.05
CA ALA A 77 -6.40 4.10 9.95
C ALA A 77 -6.36 5.58 10.32
N ARG A 78 -5.17 6.15 10.52
CA ARG A 78 -4.98 7.58 10.76
C ARG A 78 -5.56 8.42 9.62
N GLU A 79 -5.23 8.10 8.37
CA GLU A 79 -5.77 8.81 7.21
C GLU A 79 -7.29 8.70 7.11
N ALA A 80 -7.86 7.51 7.37
CA ALA A 80 -9.31 7.31 7.40
C ALA A 80 -9.98 8.14 8.52
N ILE A 81 -9.39 8.19 9.71
CA ILE A 81 -9.89 8.98 10.83
C ILE A 81 -9.81 10.47 10.53
N ASP A 82 -8.72 10.96 9.96
CA ASP A 82 -8.57 12.36 9.56
C ASP A 82 -9.64 12.74 8.51
N PHE A 83 -9.91 11.87 7.56
CA PHE A 83 -10.97 12.07 6.57
C PHE A 83 -12.36 12.13 7.22
N LEU A 84 -12.69 11.18 8.08
CA LEU A 84 -13.98 11.09 8.75
C LEU A 84 -14.20 12.23 9.76
N THR A 85 -13.19 12.60 10.55
CA THR A 85 -13.29 13.66 11.54
C THR A 85 -13.45 15.03 10.89
N LYS A 86 -12.83 15.29 9.73
CA LYS A 86 -13.09 16.48 8.92
C LYS A 86 -14.56 16.61 8.47
N GLN A 87 -15.28 15.49 8.38
CA GLN A 87 -16.71 15.45 8.08
C GLN A 87 -17.59 15.54 9.34
N GLY A 88 -16.98 15.67 10.52
CA GLY A 88 -17.70 15.77 11.79
C GLY A 88 -17.99 14.44 12.48
N ASN A 89 -17.44 13.32 11.99
CA ASN A 89 -17.60 12.02 12.64
C ASN A 89 -16.76 11.94 13.91
N LYS A 90 -17.33 11.34 14.96
CA LYS A 90 -16.71 11.14 16.27
C LYS A 90 -16.03 9.79 16.35
N VAL A 91 -14.92 9.66 15.64
CA VAL A 91 -14.18 8.42 15.48
C VAL A 91 -12.73 8.54 15.93
N GLY A 92 -12.12 7.40 16.29
CA GLY A 92 -10.73 7.34 16.69
C GLY A 92 -10.19 5.93 16.67
N MET A 93 -8.93 5.78 17.07
CA MET A 93 -8.28 4.48 17.24
C MET A 93 -7.42 4.43 18.50
N VAL A 94 -7.19 3.21 18.97
CA VAL A 94 -6.10 2.88 19.89
C VAL A 94 -5.09 2.03 19.15
N ALA A 95 -3.89 2.59 18.97
CA ALA A 95 -2.74 1.88 18.41
C ALA A 95 -2.00 1.12 19.51
N VAL A 96 -1.86 -0.21 19.37
CA VAL A 96 -1.18 -1.08 20.33
C VAL A 96 0.31 -1.11 20.01
N HIS A 97 1.15 -0.65 20.94
CA HIS A 97 2.61 -0.72 20.82
C HIS A 97 3.22 -1.86 21.65
N LEU A 98 2.67 -2.13 22.85
CA LEU A 98 3.05 -3.30 23.63
C LEU A 98 1.88 -4.29 23.71
N TYR A 99 1.95 -5.37 22.91
CA TYR A 99 0.92 -6.40 22.88
C TYR A 99 1.09 -7.42 24.02
N ARG A 100 2.31 -7.79 24.38
CA ARG A 100 2.62 -8.73 25.47
C ARG A 100 3.76 -8.23 26.34
N PRO A 101 3.59 -8.18 27.66
CA PRO A 101 2.35 -8.45 28.41
C PRO A 101 1.27 -7.40 28.12
N PHE A 102 -0.01 -7.83 28.10
CA PHE A 102 -1.13 -6.93 27.84
C PHE A 102 -1.52 -6.16 29.10
N SER A 103 -1.39 -4.84 29.08
CA SER A 103 -1.71 -3.99 30.22
C SER A 103 -3.16 -3.55 30.20
N VAL A 104 -4.00 -4.15 31.02
CA VAL A 104 -5.42 -3.80 31.19
C VAL A 104 -5.60 -2.34 31.62
N GLU A 105 -4.79 -1.86 32.56
CA GLU A 105 -4.84 -0.49 33.05
C GLU A 105 -4.52 0.51 31.93
N ALA A 106 -3.45 0.25 31.17
CA ALA A 106 -3.00 1.14 30.10
C ALA A 106 -4.02 1.26 28.95
N ILE A 107 -4.63 0.15 28.50
CA ILE A 107 -5.63 0.21 27.46
C ILE A 107 -6.90 0.92 27.92
N ARG A 108 -7.37 0.67 29.16
CA ARG A 108 -8.54 1.37 29.73
C ARG A 108 -8.31 2.87 29.80
N LYS A 109 -7.11 3.30 30.16
CA LYS A 109 -6.71 4.72 30.22
C LYS A 109 -6.63 5.35 28.83
N ALA A 110 -6.22 4.61 27.82
CA ALA A 110 -6.09 5.10 26.46
C ALA A 110 -7.45 5.31 25.75
N ILE A 111 -8.50 4.61 26.17
CA ILE A 111 -9.84 4.69 25.55
C ILE A 111 -10.61 5.89 26.14
N PRO A 112 -11.11 6.85 25.32
CA PRO A 112 -11.95 7.94 25.78
C PRO A 112 -13.22 7.46 26.50
N ASP A 113 -13.67 8.23 27.50
CA ASP A 113 -14.86 7.89 28.29
C ASP A 113 -16.16 7.95 27.49
N THR A 114 -16.17 8.64 26.36
CA THR A 114 -17.31 8.76 25.45
C THR A 114 -17.54 7.55 24.55
N VAL A 115 -16.61 6.59 24.53
CA VAL A 115 -16.65 5.45 23.61
C VAL A 115 -17.80 4.51 23.94
N LYS A 116 -18.61 4.23 22.93
CA LYS A 116 -19.76 3.33 22.98
C LYS A 116 -19.52 2.01 22.23
N ARG A 117 -18.73 2.04 21.16
CA ARG A 117 -18.50 0.90 20.28
C ARG A 117 -17.03 0.79 19.88
N ILE A 118 -16.53 -0.43 19.86
CA ILE A 118 -15.14 -0.75 19.55
C ILE A 118 -15.11 -1.86 18.51
N ALA A 119 -14.38 -1.66 17.40
CA ALA A 119 -14.00 -2.75 16.51
C ALA A 119 -12.53 -3.09 16.74
N VAL A 120 -12.24 -4.35 17.02
CA VAL A 120 -10.87 -4.83 17.17
C VAL A 120 -10.44 -5.54 15.90
N LEU A 121 -9.31 -5.12 15.34
CA LEU A 121 -8.81 -5.63 14.06
C LEU A 121 -7.58 -6.49 14.26
N ASP A 122 -7.67 -7.74 13.87
CA ASP A 122 -6.59 -8.73 13.89
C ASP A 122 -6.13 -9.08 12.47
N ARG A 123 -4.82 -9.07 12.24
CA ARG A 123 -4.21 -9.48 10.98
C ARG A 123 -3.88 -10.98 11.00
N THR A 124 -4.79 -11.77 11.51
CA THR A 124 -4.70 -13.22 11.61
C THR A 124 -6.09 -13.85 11.57
N LYS A 125 -6.15 -15.16 11.45
CA LYS A 125 -7.36 -15.97 11.61
C LYS A 125 -7.03 -17.14 12.53
N GLU A 126 -7.83 -17.31 13.57
CA GLU A 126 -7.76 -18.43 14.50
C GLU A 126 -8.94 -19.40 14.25
N PRO A 127 -8.78 -20.41 13.38
CA PRO A 127 -9.88 -21.32 13.05
C PRO A 127 -10.38 -22.08 14.29
N GLY A 128 -11.68 -21.98 14.54
CA GLY A 128 -12.32 -22.67 15.67
C GLY A 128 -12.26 -21.95 17.02
N ALA A 129 -11.60 -20.79 17.11
CA ALA A 129 -11.62 -19.93 18.29
C ALA A 129 -12.84 -18.99 18.29
N ASP A 130 -13.26 -18.52 19.47
CA ASP A 130 -14.30 -17.50 19.65
C ASP A 130 -13.88 -16.10 19.21
N GLY A 131 -12.72 -15.96 18.60
CA GLY A 131 -12.18 -14.73 18.06
C GLY A 131 -10.66 -14.76 17.97
N GLU A 132 -10.12 -13.76 17.35
CA GLU A 132 -8.70 -13.57 17.14
C GLU A 132 -8.03 -13.03 18.42
N PRO A 133 -6.69 -13.16 18.56
CA PRO A 133 -6.01 -12.90 19.82
C PRO A 133 -6.20 -11.51 20.40
N LEU A 134 -6.06 -10.44 19.61
CA LEU A 134 -6.22 -9.07 20.12
C LEU A 134 -7.68 -8.79 20.53
N TYR A 135 -8.63 -9.28 19.74
CA TYR A 135 -10.06 -9.17 20.06
C TYR A 135 -10.40 -9.80 21.40
N LEU A 136 -9.90 -11.01 21.68
CA LEU A 136 -10.13 -11.70 22.93
C LEU A 136 -9.47 -10.97 24.13
N ASP A 137 -8.26 -10.45 23.95
CA ASP A 137 -7.57 -9.67 24.99
C ASP A 137 -8.30 -8.37 25.33
N VAL A 138 -8.80 -7.65 24.30
CA VAL A 138 -9.57 -6.42 24.51
C VAL A 138 -10.91 -6.72 25.21
N LYS A 139 -11.61 -7.78 24.81
CA LYS A 139 -12.85 -8.21 25.48
C LYS A 139 -12.60 -8.55 26.95
N ALA A 140 -11.55 -9.33 27.23
CA ALA A 140 -11.16 -9.68 28.59
C ALA A 140 -10.79 -8.45 29.42
N ALA A 141 -10.01 -7.52 28.84
CA ALA A 141 -9.59 -6.30 29.52
C ALA A 141 -10.77 -5.35 29.84
N LEU A 142 -11.82 -5.35 29.02
CA LEU A 142 -12.99 -4.46 29.19
C LEU A 142 -14.24 -5.17 29.76
N TYR A 143 -14.11 -6.42 30.19
CA TYR A 143 -15.25 -7.23 30.68
C TYR A 143 -16.01 -6.55 31.83
N ASP A 144 -15.31 -5.98 32.78
CA ASP A 144 -15.84 -5.26 33.95
C ASP A 144 -15.66 -3.74 33.86
N ASP A 145 -15.36 -3.21 32.67
CA ASP A 145 -15.25 -1.78 32.43
C ASP A 145 -16.63 -1.10 32.60
N PRO A 146 -16.71 -0.03 33.42
CA PRO A 146 -18.00 0.64 33.70
C PRO A 146 -18.67 1.25 32.46
N ARG A 147 -17.90 1.58 31.40
CA ARG A 147 -18.42 2.11 30.12
C ARG A 147 -19.22 1.07 29.33
N LYS A 148 -18.91 -0.21 29.51
CA LYS A 148 -19.51 -1.38 28.83
C LYS A 148 -19.70 -1.17 27.32
N PRO A 149 -18.65 -0.80 26.56
CA PRO A 149 -18.77 -0.61 25.12
C PRO A 149 -19.17 -1.91 24.43
N LEU A 150 -19.91 -1.78 23.32
CA LEU A 150 -20.10 -2.92 22.42
C LEU A 150 -18.78 -3.19 21.69
N ILE A 151 -18.30 -4.45 21.74
CA ILE A 151 -17.02 -4.85 21.14
C ILE A 151 -17.28 -5.89 20.06
N VAL A 152 -16.83 -5.61 18.83
CA VAL A 152 -16.86 -6.51 17.69
C VAL A 152 -15.45 -6.77 17.17
N GLY A 153 -15.21 -7.95 16.59
CA GLY A 153 -13.90 -8.35 16.04
C GLY A 153 -13.93 -8.47 14.52
N GLY A 154 -12.82 -8.17 13.88
CA GLY A 154 -12.65 -8.31 12.45
C GLY A 154 -11.26 -8.75 12.02
N ARG A 155 -11.20 -9.47 10.92
CA ARG A 155 -9.99 -9.95 10.27
C ARG A 155 -9.67 -9.14 9.03
N TYR A 156 -8.41 -8.78 8.86
CA TYR A 156 -7.95 -8.00 7.71
C TYR A 156 -6.52 -8.38 7.31
N GLY A 157 -6.13 -8.08 6.08
CA GLY A 157 -4.74 -8.01 5.64
C GLY A 157 -3.94 -9.30 5.70
N LEU A 158 -4.59 -10.49 5.81
CA LEU A 158 -3.88 -11.77 5.82
C LEU A 158 -3.08 -11.94 4.52
N GLY A 159 -1.93 -12.62 4.62
CA GLY A 159 -1.05 -12.82 3.47
C GLY A 159 -0.48 -11.52 2.89
N SER A 160 -0.42 -10.45 3.69
CA SER A 160 0.00 -9.10 3.26
C SER A 160 -0.95 -8.44 2.25
N SER A 161 -2.23 -8.85 2.24
CA SER A 161 -3.27 -8.11 1.50
C SER A 161 -3.29 -6.65 1.92
N ASP A 162 -3.38 -5.78 0.94
CA ASP A 162 -3.30 -4.32 1.14
C ASP A 162 -4.44 -3.80 2.02
N THR A 163 -4.12 -2.91 2.94
CA THR A 163 -5.10 -2.33 3.87
C THR A 163 -5.18 -0.83 3.65
N THR A 164 -6.25 -0.39 3.01
CA THR A 164 -6.47 1.00 2.59
C THR A 164 -7.36 1.76 3.57
N PRO A 165 -7.36 3.09 3.55
CA PRO A 165 -8.32 3.89 4.31
C PRO A 165 -9.78 3.55 4.00
N ALA A 166 -10.12 3.23 2.75
CA ALA A 166 -11.46 2.80 2.36
C ALA A 166 -11.90 1.54 3.12
N LYS A 167 -11.01 0.57 3.29
CA LYS A 167 -11.25 -0.63 4.09
C LYS A 167 -11.46 -0.31 5.57
N ILE A 168 -10.76 0.66 6.11
CA ILE A 168 -10.96 1.14 7.50
C ILE A 168 -12.30 1.88 7.62
N ILE A 169 -12.67 2.69 6.63
CA ILE A 169 -13.98 3.36 6.61
C ILE A 169 -15.12 2.34 6.64
N SER A 170 -15.00 1.21 5.93
CA SER A 170 -16.01 0.15 5.99
C SER A 170 -16.20 -0.42 7.41
N VAL A 171 -15.14 -0.44 8.22
CA VAL A 171 -15.22 -0.85 9.64
C VAL A 171 -16.01 0.16 10.47
N PHE A 172 -15.76 1.46 10.28
CA PHE A 172 -16.55 2.50 10.95
C PHE A 172 -18.01 2.48 10.50
N ASN A 173 -18.28 2.29 9.20
CA ASN A 173 -19.65 2.11 8.69
C ASN A 173 -20.35 0.91 9.35
N ASN A 174 -19.63 -0.18 9.61
CA ASN A 174 -20.18 -1.32 10.36
C ASN A 174 -20.51 -0.91 11.80
N LEU A 175 -19.67 -0.15 12.47
CA LEU A 175 -19.95 0.33 13.84
C LEU A 175 -21.16 1.26 13.91
N ASP A 176 -21.52 1.95 12.82
CA ASP A 176 -22.70 2.83 12.76
C ASP A 176 -24.03 2.06 12.67
N LEU A 177 -23.99 0.79 12.28
CA LEU A 177 -25.21 -0.02 12.16
C LEU A 177 -25.88 -0.25 13.53
N ASN A 178 -27.19 -0.38 13.55
CA ASN A 178 -27.92 -0.73 14.77
C ASN A 178 -27.42 -2.04 15.39
N THR A 179 -27.08 -3.00 14.55
CA THR A 179 -26.48 -4.29 14.93
C THR A 179 -25.19 -4.48 14.10
N PRO A 180 -24.05 -4.02 14.60
CA PRO A 180 -22.79 -4.23 13.91
C PRO A 180 -22.48 -5.72 13.76
N LYS A 181 -21.93 -6.09 12.59
CA LYS A 181 -21.46 -7.44 12.33
C LYS A 181 -20.23 -7.71 13.21
N ASP A 182 -20.25 -8.82 13.93
CA ASP A 182 -19.10 -9.35 14.68
C ASP A 182 -18.42 -10.46 13.85
N HIS A 183 -17.17 -10.76 14.14
CA HIS A 183 -16.35 -11.74 13.40
C HIS A 183 -16.30 -11.47 11.88
N PHE A 184 -16.27 -10.20 11.51
CA PHE A 184 -16.29 -9.79 10.12
C PHE A 184 -14.92 -9.94 9.42
N THR A 185 -14.95 -9.88 8.09
CA THR A 185 -13.75 -9.80 7.24
C THR A 185 -13.77 -8.51 6.43
N VAL A 186 -12.57 -7.98 6.15
CA VAL A 186 -12.37 -6.76 5.36
C VAL A 186 -11.42 -7.04 4.19
N GLY A 187 -11.78 -6.59 3.00
CA GLY A 187 -10.94 -6.66 1.82
C GLY A 187 -10.99 -7.99 1.06
N ILE A 188 -12.00 -8.81 1.34
CA ILE A 188 -12.36 -10.01 0.58
C ILE A 188 -13.88 -10.10 0.43
N VAL A 189 -14.35 -10.93 -0.49
CA VAL A 189 -15.76 -11.25 -0.65
C VAL A 189 -16.02 -12.67 -0.15
N ASP A 190 -16.62 -12.78 1.03
CA ASP A 190 -17.08 -14.06 1.59
C ASP A 190 -18.57 -14.25 1.28
N ASP A 191 -18.83 -14.98 0.22
CA ASP A 191 -20.18 -15.37 -0.24
C ASP A 191 -20.61 -16.75 0.24
N VAL A 192 -19.85 -17.37 1.15
CA VAL A 192 -20.14 -18.67 1.78
C VAL A 192 -20.66 -18.51 3.19
N THR A 193 -19.93 -17.78 4.05
CA THR A 193 -20.34 -17.53 5.45
C THR A 193 -20.75 -16.08 5.71
N PHE A 194 -20.70 -15.24 4.68
CA PHE A 194 -21.22 -13.86 4.68
C PHE A 194 -20.61 -12.96 5.76
N THR A 195 -19.33 -13.16 6.06
CA THR A 195 -18.60 -12.36 7.08
C THR A 195 -18.11 -11.02 6.55
N SER A 196 -18.03 -10.83 5.24
CA SER A 196 -17.45 -9.61 4.66
C SER A 196 -18.28 -8.37 4.93
N LEU A 197 -17.59 -7.27 5.20
CA LEU A 197 -18.18 -5.93 5.18
C LEU A 197 -18.35 -5.45 3.74
N PRO A 198 -19.33 -4.58 3.46
CA PRO A 198 -19.48 -3.93 2.16
C PRO A 198 -18.19 -3.16 1.80
N GLU A 199 -17.78 -3.25 0.54
CA GLU A 199 -16.66 -2.46 0.03
C GLU A 199 -17.03 -0.98 -0.04
N VAL A 200 -16.04 -0.13 0.26
CA VAL A 200 -16.09 1.32 0.08
C VAL A 200 -15.16 1.67 -1.07
N GLU A 201 -15.59 2.56 -1.93
CA GLU A 201 -14.77 3.05 -3.03
C GLU A 201 -13.49 3.71 -2.51
N GLU A 202 -12.36 3.46 -3.20
CA GLU A 202 -11.08 4.08 -2.84
C GLU A 202 -11.15 5.60 -3.02
N ILE A 203 -10.76 6.33 -2.00
CA ILE A 203 -10.80 7.78 -1.94
C ILE A 203 -9.38 8.33 -1.92
N PRO A 204 -9.05 9.37 -2.72
CA PRO A 204 -7.77 10.04 -2.62
C PRO A 204 -7.56 10.61 -1.21
N MET A 205 -6.48 10.19 -0.55
CA MET A 205 -6.06 10.69 0.75
C MET A 205 -4.87 11.65 0.60
N GLY A 206 -4.47 12.34 1.66
CA GLY A 206 -3.28 13.20 1.67
C GLY A 206 -3.46 14.61 1.07
N GLY A 207 -4.68 14.99 0.65
CA GLY A 207 -4.98 16.34 0.16
C GLY A 207 -4.36 16.67 -1.20
N ASP A 208 -4.49 17.94 -1.62
CA ASP A 208 -4.09 18.41 -2.96
C ASP A 208 -2.59 18.43 -3.21
N SER A 209 -1.77 18.43 -2.16
CA SER A 209 -0.30 18.46 -2.27
C SER A 209 0.32 17.09 -2.54
N LEU A 210 -0.42 15.98 -2.33
CA LEU A 210 0.08 14.63 -2.53
C LEU A 210 -0.04 14.21 -3.99
N PHE A 211 1.09 14.01 -4.63
CA PHE A 211 1.19 13.43 -5.97
C PHE A 211 1.48 11.93 -5.88
N GLU A 212 0.65 11.12 -6.49
CA GLU A 212 0.74 9.66 -6.50
C GLU A 212 0.96 9.13 -7.92
N ALA A 213 1.91 8.22 -8.08
CA ALA A 213 2.26 7.65 -9.38
C ALA A 213 2.44 6.13 -9.33
N LYS A 214 2.00 5.45 -10.40
CA LYS A 214 2.25 4.01 -10.64
C LYS A 214 3.05 3.81 -11.91
N PHE A 215 3.99 2.87 -11.88
CA PHE A 215 4.80 2.52 -13.04
C PHE A 215 4.78 1.00 -13.24
N PHE A 216 4.21 0.57 -14.33
CA PHE A 216 4.17 -0.82 -14.73
C PHE A 216 5.36 -1.16 -15.63
N GLY A 217 6.16 -2.11 -15.22
CA GLY A 217 7.37 -2.52 -15.92
C GLY A 217 7.59 -4.03 -15.91
N LEU A 218 8.63 -4.44 -16.61
CA LEU A 218 9.06 -5.83 -16.69
C LEU A 218 10.25 -6.06 -15.78
N GLY A 219 10.29 -7.18 -15.09
CA GLY A 219 11.42 -7.57 -14.26
C GLY A 219 12.74 -7.53 -15.05
N SER A 220 13.71 -6.78 -14.52
CA SER A 220 15.02 -6.53 -15.14
C SER A 220 15.07 -5.52 -16.29
N ASP A 221 13.98 -4.79 -16.59
CA ASP A 221 13.97 -3.72 -17.60
C ASP A 221 14.59 -2.40 -17.12
N GLY A 222 14.89 -2.28 -15.83
CA GLY A 222 15.47 -1.10 -15.20
C GLY A 222 14.45 -0.09 -14.65
N THR A 223 13.15 -0.32 -14.81
CA THR A 223 12.09 0.57 -14.30
C THR A 223 12.20 0.81 -12.81
N VAL A 224 12.37 -0.23 -12.01
CA VAL A 224 12.51 -0.11 -10.54
C VAL A 224 13.74 0.72 -10.16
N GLY A 225 14.86 0.51 -10.84
CA GLY A 225 16.08 1.29 -10.62
C GLY A 225 15.90 2.79 -10.95
N ALA A 226 15.24 3.09 -12.07
CA ALA A 226 14.92 4.45 -12.47
C ALA A 226 13.97 5.13 -11.46
N ASN A 227 12.96 4.42 -10.95
CA ASN A 227 12.03 4.95 -9.97
C ASN A 227 12.69 5.20 -8.60
N LYS A 228 13.59 4.30 -8.13
CA LYS A 228 14.43 4.55 -6.94
C LYS A 228 15.25 5.82 -7.11
N ASN A 229 15.83 6.02 -8.28
CA ASN A 229 16.58 7.23 -8.60
C ASN A 229 15.69 8.48 -8.63
N SER A 230 14.49 8.40 -9.19
CA SER A 230 13.52 9.51 -9.21
C SER A 230 13.17 9.97 -7.79
N VAL A 231 12.91 9.03 -6.87
CA VAL A 231 12.65 9.34 -5.45
C VAL A 231 13.84 10.05 -4.81
N GLN A 232 15.08 9.59 -5.08
CA GLN A 232 16.28 10.23 -4.55
C GLN A 232 16.50 11.63 -5.13
N ILE A 233 16.25 11.82 -6.43
CA ILE A 233 16.35 13.14 -7.08
C ILE A 233 15.36 14.12 -6.43
N ILE A 234 14.11 13.73 -6.26
CA ILE A 234 13.10 14.59 -5.66
C ILE A 234 13.42 14.87 -4.19
N GLY A 235 13.68 13.85 -3.40
CA GLY A 235 13.92 13.98 -1.96
C GLY A 235 15.20 14.76 -1.61
N ASN A 236 16.25 14.64 -2.42
CA ASN A 236 17.51 15.34 -2.16
C ASN A 236 17.54 16.79 -2.65
N ASN A 237 16.64 17.18 -3.55
CA ASN A 237 16.63 18.49 -4.19
C ASN A 237 15.39 19.33 -3.89
N THR A 238 14.50 18.84 -3.04
CA THR A 238 13.27 19.53 -2.60
C THR A 238 13.03 19.28 -1.12
N ASN A 239 12.08 20.02 -0.53
CA ASN A 239 11.59 19.77 0.82
C ASN A 239 10.42 18.77 0.84
N LYS A 240 10.15 18.07 -0.26
CA LYS A 240 9.04 17.12 -0.33
C LYS A 240 9.32 15.85 0.47
N TYR A 241 8.30 15.37 1.13
CA TYR A 241 8.27 14.00 1.64
C TYR A 241 8.12 13.04 0.47
N CYS A 242 8.87 11.94 0.51
CA CYS A 242 8.93 10.97 -0.57
C CYS A 242 8.72 9.56 -0.02
N GLN A 243 7.89 8.79 -0.70
CA GLN A 243 7.67 7.38 -0.37
C GLN A 243 7.72 6.54 -1.66
N ALA A 244 8.29 5.35 -1.57
CA ALA A 244 8.27 4.38 -2.66
C ALA A 244 8.03 2.97 -2.13
N TYR A 245 7.20 2.22 -2.84
CA TYR A 245 6.99 0.80 -2.66
C TYR A 245 7.09 0.08 -4.00
N PHE A 246 7.71 -1.10 -4.03
CA PHE A 246 7.93 -1.87 -5.25
C PHE A 246 7.31 -3.24 -5.11
N SER A 247 6.32 -3.52 -5.93
CA SER A 247 5.65 -4.82 -6.02
C SER A 247 6.28 -5.63 -7.15
N TYR A 248 6.53 -6.90 -6.87
CA TYR A 248 7.16 -7.84 -7.81
C TYR A 248 6.32 -9.11 -7.92
N ASP A 249 6.29 -9.69 -9.11
CA ASP A 249 5.91 -11.09 -9.29
C ASP A 249 6.99 -12.00 -8.69
N SER A 250 6.64 -13.22 -8.33
CA SER A 250 7.56 -14.26 -7.86
C SER A 250 8.67 -14.60 -8.88
N LYS A 251 8.43 -14.33 -10.16
CA LYS A 251 9.39 -14.52 -11.24
C LYS A 251 10.44 -13.41 -11.24
N LYS A 252 11.71 -13.80 -11.03
CA LYS A 252 12.82 -12.85 -10.87
C LYS A 252 13.12 -12.01 -12.12
N SER A 253 12.97 -12.56 -13.32
CA SER A 253 13.25 -11.87 -14.59
C SER A 253 12.10 -12.08 -15.57
N GLY A 254 11.67 -11.00 -16.24
CA GLY A 254 10.53 -11.04 -17.15
C GLY A 254 9.18 -11.21 -16.47
N GLY A 255 9.09 -11.05 -15.15
CA GLY A 255 7.85 -10.98 -14.40
C GLY A 255 7.30 -9.56 -14.34
N PHE A 256 6.05 -9.45 -13.92
CA PHE A 256 5.38 -8.17 -13.69
C PHE A 256 6.04 -7.38 -12.55
N THR A 257 6.20 -6.07 -12.71
CA THR A 257 6.59 -5.15 -11.64
C THR A 257 5.68 -3.94 -11.62
N CYS A 258 5.34 -3.47 -10.42
CA CYS A 258 4.65 -2.20 -10.22
C CYS A 258 5.37 -1.38 -9.17
N SER A 259 5.77 -0.17 -9.54
CA SER A 259 6.35 0.81 -8.60
C SER A 259 5.26 1.79 -8.20
N HIS A 260 5.13 2.05 -6.89
CA HIS A 260 4.20 2.99 -6.29
C HIS A 260 4.99 4.12 -5.67
N LEU A 261 4.83 5.35 -6.16
CA LEU A 261 5.56 6.52 -5.67
C LEU A 261 4.58 7.56 -5.13
N ARG A 262 4.96 8.21 -4.02
CA ARG A 262 4.26 9.35 -3.45
C ARG A 262 5.22 10.48 -3.16
N PHE A 263 4.79 11.71 -3.48
CA PHE A 263 5.53 12.94 -3.22
C PHE A 263 4.56 14.00 -2.68
N GLY A 264 4.85 14.60 -1.53
CA GLY A 264 3.95 15.58 -0.91
C GLY A 264 4.70 16.62 -0.09
N ASP A 265 4.01 17.70 0.26
CA ASP A 265 4.56 18.76 1.09
C ASP A 265 4.37 18.48 2.59
N GLU A 266 3.55 17.48 2.92
CA GLU A 266 3.26 17.01 4.27
C GLU A 266 3.77 15.57 4.48
N PRO A 267 3.98 15.13 5.73
CA PRO A 267 4.34 13.74 6.03
C PRO A 267 3.37 12.74 5.42
N ILE A 268 3.90 11.69 4.80
CA ILE A 268 3.12 10.64 4.13
C ILE A 268 2.88 9.50 5.11
N HIS A 269 1.61 9.26 5.46
CA HIS A 269 1.18 8.18 6.34
C HIS A 269 0.65 6.94 5.59
N SER A 270 0.55 7.02 4.27
CA SER A 270 -0.02 5.99 3.39
C SER A 270 0.82 4.71 3.40
N ALA A 271 0.61 3.82 4.37
CA ALA A 271 1.30 2.53 4.50
C ALA A 271 0.63 1.44 3.63
N TYR A 272 0.18 1.80 2.44
CA TYR A 272 -0.50 0.94 1.47
C TYR A 272 -0.09 1.32 0.04
N GLN A 273 -0.42 0.49 -0.94
CA GLN A 273 -0.10 0.73 -2.35
C GLN A 273 -0.85 1.97 -2.87
N VAL A 274 -0.34 2.58 -3.93
CA VAL A 274 -1.05 3.67 -4.60
C VAL A 274 -2.29 3.09 -5.30
N ASN A 275 -3.47 3.49 -4.86
CA ASN A 275 -4.74 3.03 -5.41
C ASN A 275 -5.46 4.10 -6.24
N THR A 276 -5.16 5.37 -6.00
CA THR A 276 -5.75 6.51 -6.71
C THR A 276 -4.67 7.41 -7.31
N PRO A 277 -3.87 6.90 -8.29
CA PRO A 277 -2.76 7.66 -8.85
C PRO A 277 -3.19 8.88 -9.65
N ASN A 278 -2.38 9.96 -9.61
CA ASN A 278 -2.47 11.09 -10.54
C ASN A 278 -1.82 10.76 -11.89
N PHE A 279 -0.83 9.85 -11.85
CA PHE A 279 -0.03 9.49 -13.01
C PHE A 279 0.19 7.98 -13.07
N VAL A 280 0.02 7.41 -14.26
CA VAL A 280 0.35 6.02 -14.55
C VAL A 280 1.28 5.96 -15.76
N ALA A 281 2.40 5.24 -15.63
CA ALA A 281 3.26 4.88 -16.75
C ALA A 281 3.20 3.38 -17.03
N CYS A 282 2.92 3.00 -18.26
CA CYS A 282 2.98 1.63 -18.75
C CYS A 282 4.17 1.48 -19.70
N HIS A 283 5.23 0.83 -19.22
CA HIS A 283 6.47 0.66 -19.97
C HIS A 283 6.42 -0.49 -20.98
N VAL A 284 5.41 -1.36 -20.87
CA VAL A 284 5.23 -2.54 -21.70
C VAL A 284 3.87 -2.50 -22.36
N GLN A 285 3.81 -2.20 -23.65
CA GLN A 285 2.53 -2.02 -24.37
C GLN A 285 1.58 -3.23 -24.27
N ALA A 286 2.10 -4.46 -24.21
CA ALA A 286 1.30 -5.67 -24.07
C ALA A 286 0.46 -5.68 -22.76
N TYR A 287 0.87 -4.93 -21.73
CA TYR A 287 0.15 -4.88 -20.47
C TYR A 287 -1.23 -4.24 -20.56
N LEU A 288 -1.49 -3.45 -21.61
CA LEU A 288 -2.85 -2.95 -21.89
C LEU A 288 -3.87 -4.09 -22.11
N HIS A 289 -3.41 -5.25 -22.59
CA HIS A 289 -4.24 -6.43 -22.85
C HIS A 289 -4.16 -7.48 -21.72
N MET A 290 -3.16 -7.39 -20.84
CA MET A 290 -2.90 -8.41 -19.84
C MET A 290 -3.39 -8.01 -18.45
N TYR A 291 -3.32 -6.72 -18.11
CA TYR A 291 -3.58 -6.19 -16.77
C TYR A 291 -4.51 -4.97 -16.82
N ASP A 292 -5.18 -4.69 -15.72
CA ASP A 292 -5.94 -3.45 -15.56
C ASP A 292 -5.01 -2.30 -15.13
N VAL A 293 -4.24 -1.77 -16.09
CA VAL A 293 -3.24 -0.71 -15.84
C VAL A 293 -3.88 0.66 -15.61
N THR A 294 -5.17 0.82 -15.85
CA THR A 294 -5.91 2.09 -15.65
C THR A 294 -6.63 2.15 -14.31
N ARG A 295 -6.71 1.04 -13.59
CA ARG A 295 -7.47 0.94 -12.34
C ARG A 295 -7.06 2.01 -11.33
N GLY A 296 -8.04 2.84 -10.94
CA GLY A 296 -7.90 3.89 -9.95
C GLY A 296 -7.24 5.18 -10.42
N LEU A 297 -6.82 5.28 -11.70
CA LEU A 297 -6.29 6.54 -12.23
C LEU A 297 -7.36 7.64 -12.12
N ARG A 298 -7.03 8.72 -11.40
CA ARG A 298 -7.98 9.80 -11.07
C ARG A 298 -8.53 10.49 -12.31
N ASP A 299 -9.72 11.07 -12.18
CA ASP A 299 -10.29 11.96 -13.18
C ASP A 299 -9.31 13.10 -13.49
N GLY A 300 -9.10 13.35 -14.80
CA GLY A 300 -8.12 14.32 -15.26
C GLY A 300 -6.67 13.89 -15.09
N GLY A 301 -6.41 12.65 -14.67
CA GLY A 301 -5.08 12.09 -14.50
C GLY A 301 -4.32 11.93 -15.81
N THR A 302 -3.07 11.52 -15.71
CA THR A 302 -2.16 11.38 -16.86
C THR A 302 -1.69 9.94 -17.03
N PHE A 303 -1.72 9.46 -18.28
CA PHE A 303 -1.22 8.13 -18.65
C PHE A 303 -0.07 8.26 -19.66
N LEU A 304 1.05 7.59 -19.41
CA LEU A 304 2.20 7.52 -20.32
C LEU A 304 2.39 6.08 -20.81
N LEU A 305 2.41 5.88 -22.11
CA LEU A 305 2.63 4.59 -22.75
C LEU A 305 3.95 4.53 -23.50
N ASN A 306 4.77 3.51 -23.23
CA ASN A 306 5.86 3.14 -24.13
C ASN A 306 5.33 2.18 -25.20
N THR A 307 5.34 2.57 -26.46
CA THR A 307 4.81 1.78 -27.56
C THR A 307 5.56 2.03 -28.87
N ILE A 308 5.58 1.01 -29.71
CA ILE A 308 6.13 1.11 -31.08
C ILE A 308 5.11 1.68 -32.09
N PHE A 309 3.83 1.68 -31.73
CA PHE A 309 2.74 2.15 -32.60
C PHE A 309 2.58 3.66 -32.57
N ASP A 310 2.07 4.23 -33.67
CA ASP A 310 1.79 5.66 -33.82
C ASP A 310 0.45 5.85 -34.55
N GLY A 311 -0.19 7.01 -34.40
CA GLY A 311 -1.43 7.38 -35.10
C GLY A 311 -2.53 6.32 -34.97
N ASP A 312 -3.13 5.96 -36.12
CA ASP A 312 -4.26 5.02 -36.18
C ASP A 312 -3.88 3.60 -35.72
N GLU A 313 -2.62 3.18 -35.90
CA GLU A 313 -2.15 1.88 -35.43
C GLU A 313 -2.21 1.84 -33.92
N LEU A 314 -1.81 2.90 -33.24
CA LEU A 314 -1.89 3.00 -31.78
C LEU A 314 -3.35 2.96 -31.31
N VAL A 315 -4.23 3.73 -31.95
CA VAL A 315 -5.67 3.75 -31.62
C VAL A 315 -6.27 2.34 -31.76
N ASN A 316 -5.92 1.63 -32.83
CA ASN A 316 -6.41 0.26 -33.05
C ASN A 316 -5.83 -0.74 -32.04
N PHE A 317 -4.62 -0.53 -31.56
CA PHE A 317 -3.97 -1.41 -30.60
C PHE A 317 -4.56 -1.29 -29.19
N ILE A 318 -5.01 -0.09 -28.78
CA ILE A 318 -5.54 0.12 -27.41
C ILE A 318 -6.90 -0.60 -27.26
N PRO A 319 -7.08 -1.46 -26.23
CA PRO A 319 -8.34 -2.13 -25.96
C PRO A 319 -9.50 -1.15 -25.70
N ASN A 320 -10.70 -1.52 -26.10
CA ASN A 320 -11.90 -0.69 -25.90
C ASN A 320 -12.16 -0.37 -24.43
N LYS A 321 -11.90 -1.30 -23.52
CA LYS A 321 -11.99 -1.06 -22.07
C LYS A 321 -11.09 0.11 -21.64
N VAL A 322 -9.86 0.15 -22.12
CA VAL A 322 -8.88 1.23 -21.82
C VAL A 322 -9.29 2.55 -22.45
N LYS A 323 -9.74 2.52 -23.72
CA LYS A 323 -10.29 3.72 -24.42
C LYS A 323 -11.47 4.33 -23.65
N ARG A 324 -12.43 3.48 -23.21
CA ARG A 324 -13.57 3.93 -22.41
C ARG A 324 -13.11 4.60 -21.11
N TYR A 325 -12.13 4.00 -20.42
CA TYR A 325 -11.58 4.59 -19.22
C TYR A 325 -11.01 5.98 -19.48
N PHE A 326 -10.17 6.11 -20.50
CA PHE A 326 -9.59 7.40 -20.88
C PHE A 326 -10.64 8.47 -21.15
N ALA A 327 -11.68 8.13 -21.90
CA ALA A 327 -12.74 9.08 -22.25
C ALA A 327 -13.64 9.45 -21.07
N LYS A 328 -14.06 8.45 -20.26
CA LYS A 328 -14.94 8.68 -19.10
C LYS A 328 -14.29 9.50 -17.98
N HIS A 329 -12.98 9.33 -17.78
CA HIS A 329 -12.24 9.97 -16.71
C HIS A 329 -11.38 11.17 -17.19
N ASN A 330 -11.57 11.66 -18.43
CA ASN A 330 -10.83 12.78 -19.00
C ASN A 330 -9.31 12.64 -18.88
N ILE A 331 -8.78 11.44 -19.14
CA ILE A 331 -7.36 11.15 -19.00
C ILE A 331 -6.55 11.82 -20.10
N THR A 332 -5.47 12.50 -19.73
CA THR A 332 -4.46 12.99 -20.67
C THR A 332 -3.50 11.86 -21.00
N VAL A 333 -3.45 11.45 -22.26
CA VAL A 333 -2.66 10.30 -22.70
C VAL A 333 -1.44 10.77 -23.49
N TYR A 334 -0.26 10.37 -23.03
CA TYR A 334 1.01 10.54 -23.75
C TYR A 334 1.57 9.18 -24.15
N TYR A 335 2.32 9.15 -25.26
CA TYR A 335 3.05 7.97 -25.69
C TYR A 335 4.42 8.32 -26.26
N ILE A 336 5.33 7.38 -26.19
CA ILE A 336 6.71 7.52 -26.68
C ILE A 336 7.20 6.17 -27.19
N ASN A 337 7.97 6.16 -28.27
CA ASN A 337 8.68 4.96 -28.72
C ASN A 337 10.10 4.94 -28.14
N ALA A 338 10.19 4.70 -26.83
CA ALA A 338 11.47 4.64 -26.14
C ALA A 338 12.36 3.46 -26.62
N THR A 339 11.77 2.41 -27.16
CA THR A 339 12.50 1.27 -27.74
C THR A 339 13.27 1.71 -28.98
N LYS A 340 12.64 2.42 -29.90
CA LYS A 340 13.29 2.99 -31.10
C LYS A 340 14.39 3.97 -30.72
N ILE A 341 14.09 4.89 -29.80
CA ILE A 341 15.07 5.85 -29.30
C ILE A 341 16.28 5.13 -28.71
N GLY A 342 16.07 4.12 -27.86
CA GLY A 342 17.14 3.34 -27.25
C GLY A 342 18.05 2.63 -28.27
N GLN A 343 17.45 2.09 -29.33
CA GLN A 343 18.20 1.49 -30.44
C GLN A 343 19.05 2.54 -31.19
N GLU A 344 18.47 3.67 -31.57
CA GLU A 344 19.14 4.75 -32.28
C GLU A 344 20.33 5.36 -31.54
N ILE A 345 20.26 5.47 -30.21
CA ILE A 345 21.36 6.00 -29.38
C ILE A 345 22.33 4.91 -28.90
N GLY A 346 22.12 3.63 -29.30
CA GLY A 346 23.02 2.54 -28.96
C GLY A 346 22.88 2.00 -27.53
N LEU A 347 21.73 2.20 -26.88
CA LEU A 347 21.38 1.58 -25.60
C LEU A 347 20.58 0.26 -25.75
N GLY A 348 20.24 -0.13 -26.98
CA GLY A 348 19.41 -1.31 -27.26
C GLY A 348 18.03 -1.20 -26.62
N ASN A 349 17.64 -2.21 -25.86
CA ASN A 349 16.31 -2.24 -25.24
C ASN A 349 16.24 -1.52 -23.86
N ARG A 350 17.24 -0.75 -23.51
CA ARG A 350 17.27 0.01 -22.24
C ARG A 350 16.50 1.32 -22.38
N THR A 351 15.23 1.29 -22.01
CA THR A 351 14.28 2.40 -22.14
C THR A 351 14.07 3.21 -20.87
N ASN A 352 14.55 2.69 -19.73
CA ASN A 352 14.25 3.21 -18.39
C ASN A 352 14.66 4.67 -18.19
N THR A 353 15.84 5.10 -18.68
CA THR A 353 16.30 6.50 -18.56
C THR A 353 15.47 7.44 -19.43
N ILE A 354 15.06 7.00 -20.63
CA ILE A 354 14.22 7.76 -21.55
C ILE A 354 12.84 8.00 -20.89
N LEU A 355 12.23 6.95 -20.34
CA LEU A 355 10.92 6.99 -19.71
C LEU A 355 10.95 7.78 -18.39
N GLN A 356 12.04 7.71 -17.62
CA GLN A 356 12.26 8.55 -16.43
C GLN A 356 12.32 10.03 -16.80
N SER A 357 13.01 10.39 -17.89
CA SER A 357 13.05 11.76 -18.38
C SER A 357 11.68 12.23 -18.86
N ALA A 358 10.92 11.38 -19.57
CA ALA A 358 9.56 11.67 -19.97
C ALA A 358 8.64 11.94 -18.76
N PHE A 359 8.74 11.11 -17.71
CA PHE A 359 8.01 11.31 -16.45
C PHE A 359 8.24 12.71 -15.87
N PHE A 360 9.49 13.13 -15.68
CA PHE A 360 9.78 14.44 -15.12
C PHE A 360 9.29 15.60 -16.00
N ARG A 361 9.41 15.46 -17.33
CA ARG A 361 8.98 16.49 -18.28
C ARG A 361 7.46 16.64 -18.35
N ILE A 362 6.72 15.54 -18.27
CA ILE A 362 5.25 15.52 -18.29
C ILE A 362 4.67 16.02 -16.97
N THR A 363 5.14 15.45 -15.85
CA THR A 363 4.55 15.72 -14.53
C THR A 363 5.01 17.02 -13.90
N LYS A 364 6.23 17.46 -14.24
CA LYS A 364 6.87 18.64 -13.63
C LYS A 364 6.81 18.65 -12.10
N VAL A 365 6.87 17.47 -11.49
CA VAL A 365 6.89 17.30 -10.01
C VAL A 365 8.06 18.05 -9.38
N ILE A 366 9.12 18.26 -10.17
CA ILE A 366 10.20 19.24 -9.95
C ILE A 366 10.46 19.99 -11.26
N PRO A 367 11.14 21.17 -11.25
CA PRO A 367 11.51 21.86 -12.47
C PRO A 367 12.26 20.94 -13.44
N THR A 368 11.89 20.97 -14.73
CA THR A 368 12.44 20.05 -15.74
C THR A 368 13.97 20.18 -15.86
N GLU A 369 14.49 21.40 -15.81
CA GLU A 369 15.94 21.69 -15.91
C GLU A 369 16.69 21.04 -14.75
N LEU A 370 16.14 21.14 -13.54
CA LEU A 370 16.70 20.50 -12.34
C LEU A 370 16.67 18.97 -12.47
N ALA A 371 15.55 18.40 -12.94
CA ALA A 371 15.45 16.96 -13.15
C ALA A 371 16.50 16.45 -14.13
N VAL A 372 16.66 17.12 -15.30
CA VAL A 372 17.64 16.77 -16.33
C VAL A 372 19.07 16.86 -15.78
N GLU A 373 19.39 17.93 -15.06
CA GLU A 373 20.71 18.12 -14.44
C GLU A 373 21.02 16.99 -13.46
N GLN A 374 20.09 16.68 -12.56
CA GLN A 374 20.29 15.65 -11.54
C GLN A 374 20.36 14.23 -12.15
N MET A 375 19.54 13.94 -13.17
CA MET A 375 19.64 12.69 -13.91
C MET A 375 21.03 12.55 -14.55
N LYS A 376 21.56 13.59 -15.19
CA LYS A 376 22.90 13.58 -15.79
C LYS A 376 24.00 13.39 -14.74
N LYS A 377 23.91 14.04 -13.58
CA LYS A 377 24.84 13.82 -12.46
C LYS A 377 24.81 12.36 -11.97
N PHE A 378 23.62 11.79 -11.85
CA PHE A 378 23.47 10.40 -11.42
C PHE A 378 24.04 9.40 -12.44
N ILE A 379 23.90 9.69 -13.73
CA ILE A 379 24.49 8.89 -14.82
C ILE A 379 26.01 8.85 -14.68
N VAL A 380 26.67 9.98 -14.42
CA VAL A 380 28.13 10.03 -14.19
C VAL A 380 28.52 9.18 -12.99
N LYS A 381 27.78 9.29 -11.87
CA LYS A 381 28.02 8.48 -10.67
C LYS A 381 27.89 6.98 -10.93
N SER A 382 26.89 6.57 -11.74
CA SER A 382 26.57 5.15 -11.99
C SER A 382 27.40 4.53 -13.11
N TYR A 383 27.72 5.30 -14.14
CA TYR A 383 28.33 4.81 -15.37
C TYR A 383 29.68 5.43 -15.72
N GLY A 384 30.15 6.43 -14.98
CA GLY A 384 31.44 7.12 -15.28
C GLY A 384 32.62 6.16 -15.41
N LYS A 385 32.68 5.11 -14.59
CA LYS A 385 33.69 4.05 -14.66
C LYS A 385 33.59 3.15 -15.89
N LYS A 386 32.45 3.18 -16.63
CA LYS A 386 32.23 2.36 -17.84
C LYS A 386 32.68 3.05 -19.13
N GLY A 387 33.19 4.27 -19.02
CA GLY A 387 33.69 5.06 -20.15
C GLY A 387 32.70 6.14 -20.61
N GLU A 388 33.27 7.13 -21.29
CA GLU A 388 32.57 8.35 -21.74
C GLU A 388 31.48 8.05 -22.77
N ASP A 389 31.68 7.07 -23.64
CA ASP A 389 30.66 6.63 -24.63
C ASP A 389 29.35 6.20 -23.95
N VAL A 390 29.44 5.42 -22.86
CA VAL A 390 28.26 4.97 -22.09
C VAL A 390 27.56 6.16 -21.43
N VAL A 391 28.31 7.11 -20.89
CA VAL A 391 27.75 8.32 -20.28
C VAL A 391 27.03 9.15 -21.32
N ASN A 392 27.62 9.39 -22.50
CA ASN A 392 27.04 10.21 -23.57
C ASN A 392 25.77 9.57 -24.14
N LYS A 393 25.71 8.24 -24.32
CA LYS A 393 24.49 7.52 -24.71
C LYS A 393 23.36 7.72 -23.69
N ASN A 394 23.67 7.67 -22.39
CA ASN A 394 22.65 7.91 -21.35
C ASN A 394 22.25 9.40 -21.26
N TYR A 395 23.14 10.35 -21.56
CA TYR A 395 22.77 11.76 -21.71
C TYR A 395 21.79 11.96 -22.86
N ALA A 396 22.05 11.36 -24.03
CA ALA A 396 21.12 11.38 -25.15
C ALA A 396 19.75 10.79 -24.77
N ALA A 397 19.72 9.73 -23.96
CA ALA A 397 18.47 9.17 -23.44
C ALA A 397 17.67 10.19 -22.62
N VAL A 398 18.34 10.95 -21.73
CA VAL A 398 17.70 12.00 -20.95
C VAL A 398 17.14 13.11 -21.85
N ASP A 399 17.91 13.54 -22.83
CA ASP A 399 17.52 14.64 -23.72
C ASP A 399 16.34 14.23 -24.63
N ARG A 400 16.40 13.00 -25.18
CA ARG A 400 15.37 12.46 -26.07
C ARG A 400 14.10 11.96 -25.35
N GLY A 401 14.09 11.89 -24.01
CA GLY A 401 12.87 11.62 -23.24
C GLY A 401 11.78 12.70 -23.40
N GLY A 402 12.07 13.82 -24.03
CA GLY A 402 11.09 14.84 -24.43
C GLY A 402 10.37 14.55 -25.74
N GLU A 403 10.68 13.48 -26.47
CA GLU A 403 10.08 13.16 -27.78
C GLU A 403 8.72 12.42 -27.66
N TYR A 404 8.04 12.55 -26.52
CA TYR A 404 6.70 12.02 -26.34
C TYR A 404 5.67 12.83 -27.16
N LYS A 405 4.59 12.16 -27.54
CA LYS A 405 3.45 12.74 -28.23
C LYS A 405 2.20 12.61 -27.35
N GLN A 406 1.23 13.48 -27.57
CA GLN A 406 -0.08 13.37 -26.93
C GLN A 406 -1.05 12.67 -27.87
N LEU A 407 -1.77 11.68 -27.35
CA LEU A 407 -2.86 11.02 -28.04
C LEU A 407 -4.16 11.80 -27.84
N ALA A 408 -4.85 12.14 -28.93
CA ALA A 408 -6.19 12.71 -28.83
C ALA A 408 -7.16 11.62 -28.35
N VAL A 409 -7.78 11.84 -27.19
CA VAL A 409 -8.83 10.96 -26.67
C VAL A 409 -10.16 11.38 -27.25
N ASP A 410 -10.77 10.50 -28.05
CA ASP A 410 -12.10 10.78 -28.63
C ASP A 410 -13.17 10.58 -27.52
N PRO A 411 -14.01 11.59 -27.24
CA PRO A 411 -15.13 11.46 -26.31
C PRO A 411 -16.09 10.31 -26.65
N ALA A 412 -16.20 9.95 -27.92
CA ALA A 412 -17.04 8.84 -28.38
C ALA A 412 -16.58 7.49 -27.83
N TRP A 413 -15.32 7.35 -27.43
CA TRP A 413 -14.80 6.11 -26.81
C TRP A 413 -15.50 5.76 -25.50
N ALA A 414 -16.11 6.73 -24.83
CA ALA A 414 -16.89 6.47 -23.60
C ALA A 414 -18.01 5.42 -23.78
N ASN A 415 -18.48 5.25 -25.00
CA ASN A 415 -19.61 4.37 -25.34
C ASN A 415 -19.20 3.11 -26.12
N LEU A 416 -17.91 2.83 -26.29
CA LEU A 416 -17.46 1.63 -26.98
C LEU A 416 -17.92 0.37 -26.25
N ALA A 417 -18.35 -0.64 -27.01
CA ALA A 417 -18.60 -1.98 -26.48
C ALA A 417 -17.27 -2.65 -26.04
N ASP A 418 -17.37 -3.71 -25.24
CA ASP A 418 -16.21 -4.53 -24.92
C ASP A 418 -15.66 -5.19 -26.18
N ASP A 419 -14.36 -5.43 -26.16
CA ASP A 419 -13.70 -6.21 -27.20
C ASP A 419 -14.28 -7.63 -27.22
N ALA A 420 -14.33 -8.25 -28.39
CA ALA A 420 -14.82 -9.62 -28.52
C ALA A 420 -13.95 -10.57 -27.68
N VAL A 421 -14.59 -11.35 -26.83
CA VAL A 421 -13.92 -12.41 -26.09
C VAL A 421 -13.76 -13.60 -27.02
N VAL A 422 -12.53 -14.05 -27.21
CA VAL A 422 -12.26 -15.31 -27.92
C VAL A 422 -12.59 -16.46 -26.96
N GLU A 423 -13.67 -17.18 -27.23
CA GLU A 423 -13.99 -18.40 -26.49
C GLU A 423 -12.95 -19.49 -26.83
N ASP A 424 -12.55 -20.21 -25.80
CA ASP A 424 -11.67 -21.38 -25.93
C ASP A 424 -12.16 -22.54 -25.05
N ASP A 425 -11.58 -23.73 -25.26
CA ASP A 425 -11.95 -24.97 -24.57
C ASP A 425 -11.21 -25.16 -23.23
N ALA A 426 -10.61 -24.10 -22.64
CA ALA A 426 -9.91 -24.24 -21.39
C ALA A 426 -10.90 -24.65 -20.26
N PRO A 427 -10.46 -25.51 -19.32
CA PRO A 427 -11.27 -25.91 -18.17
C PRO A 427 -11.75 -24.71 -17.33
N ALA A 428 -12.89 -24.84 -16.65
CA ALA A 428 -13.46 -23.82 -15.79
C ALA A 428 -12.42 -23.27 -14.78
N PHE A 429 -11.69 -24.15 -14.10
CA PHE A 429 -10.63 -23.76 -13.17
C PHE A 429 -9.59 -22.80 -13.80
N VAL A 430 -9.23 -23.03 -15.06
CA VAL A 430 -8.28 -22.14 -15.77
C VAL A 430 -8.92 -20.78 -16.03
N LYS A 431 -10.18 -20.76 -16.48
CA LYS A 431 -10.91 -19.55 -16.82
C LYS A 431 -11.22 -18.71 -15.58
N GLU A 432 -11.68 -19.37 -14.51
CA GLU A 432 -12.26 -18.71 -13.33
C GLU A 432 -11.21 -18.38 -12.25
N ILE A 433 -10.14 -19.16 -12.13
CA ILE A 433 -9.10 -18.99 -11.11
C ILE A 433 -7.77 -18.58 -11.71
N VAL A 434 -7.21 -19.39 -12.64
CA VAL A 434 -5.82 -19.19 -13.11
C VAL A 434 -5.68 -17.89 -13.91
N ARG A 435 -6.65 -17.56 -14.77
CA ARG A 435 -6.61 -16.32 -15.57
C ARG A 435 -6.71 -15.06 -14.73
N PRO A 436 -7.66 -14.92 -13.79
CA PRO A 436 -7.67 -13.79 -12.86
C PRO A 436 -6.37 -13.65 -12.07
N MET A 437 -5.83 -14.76 -11.56
CA MET A 437 -4.53 -14.76 -10.85
C MET A 437 -3.39 -14.25 -11.74
N ASN A 438 -3.29 -14.75 -12.97
CA ASN A 438 -2.29 -14.30 -13.94
C ASN A 438 -2.48 -12.85 -14.38
N ALA A 439 -3.71 -12.36 -14.37
CA ALA A 439 -4.03 -10.96 -14.66
C ALA A 439 -3.80 -10.00 -13.48
N GLN A 440 -3.20 -10.47 -12.38
CA GLN A 440 -3.01 -9.70 -11.13
C GLN A 440 -4.35 -9.19 -10.55
N ALA A 441 -5.41 -9.97 -10.74
CA ALA A 441 -6.78 -9.67 -10.31
C ALA A 441 -7.33 -10.71 -9.32
N GLY A 442 -6.44 -11.38 -8.59
CA GLY A 442 -6.82 -12.38 -7.58
C GLY A 442 -7.63 -11.81 -6.41
N ASP A 443 -7.56 -10.51 -6.19
CA ASP A 443 -8.38 -9.78 -5.21
C ASP A 443 -9.88 -9.72 -5.58
N LEU A 444 -10.24 -10.06 -6.82
CA LEU A 444 -11.62 -10.17 -7.27
C LEU A 444 -12.25 -11.56 -7.04
N LEU A 445 -11.43 -12.55 -6.65
CA LEU A 445 -11.89 -13.90 -6.35
C LEU A 445 -12.64 -13.92 -5.01
N LYS A 446 -13.68 -14.75 -4.96
CA LYS A 446 -14.53 -14.91 -3.77
C LYS A 446 -14.15 -16.16 -2.99
N VAL A 447 -14.66 -16.28 -1.78
CA VAL A 447 -14.45 -17.49 -0.96
C VAL A 447 -15.00 -18.74 -1.63
N SER A 448 -16.13 -18.66 -2.33
CA SER A 448 -16.74 -19.81 -3.05
C SER A 448 -15.91 -20.29 -4.26
N ASP A 449 -14.95 -19.51 -4.71
CA ASP A 449 -14.07 -19.90 -5.84
C ASP A 449 -13.02 -20.94 -5.42
N PHE A 450 -12.86 -21.18 -4.12
CA PHE A 450 -11.94 -22.14 -3.50
C PHE A 450 -12.69 -23.19 -2.70
#